data_9175e0871a0c0b0706c06e4128e7c425
#
_entry.id   9175e0871a0c0b0706c06e4128e7c425
#
_cell.length_a   1.000
_cell.length_b   1.000
_cell.length_c   1.000
_cell.angle_alpha   90.00
_cell.angle_beta   90.00
_cell.angle_gamma   90.00
#
_symmetry.space_group_name_H-M   'P 1'
#
loop_
_entity.id
_entity.type
_entity.pdbx_description
1 polymer ?
#
loop_
_entity_poly.entity_id
_entity_poly.type
_entity_poly.pdbx_seq_one_letter_code
_entity_poly.pdbx_strand_id
1 'polypeptide(L)'
;MLGVGTLDAQKKLTLEGYISDMQSFYQIEDNWLWENSLQDRFNLMYYPSEWLTGNLQLRSRIIIGNTLRKIPGYSDALGGDPGWLDMTFLSSGNLGDSAGYALVSTLDRLWLQFSFGNLEIKAGRQRINWGQTFVWNPNDIFNSYSYFEVDYPERPGSDALRIQYYTGNASTIELAAKIDSADRVTAAGYFRFNVLGYDLQLLGGIYQEEDLFLGGGWSGNLGPTAFRGELSYFRDLDNFSDTTGYLMASAGFDYTFSNSLWIQVEGLYSAFAKDLDVYSFLQFYSGNLDVKSLGFTEWSFFSSVSYPFTPLINGGFAAIFYPDWKGYYLGPSFDLSLNSNMDLSLILQHFSAEFDNPNGSLSRQNNTFGFLRFKWNF
;
A
#
# COMPACT_ATOMS: atom_id res chain seq x y z
N MET A 1 -13.57 -13.25 52.65
CA MET A 1 -14.26 -12.52 51.57
C MET A 1 -13.43 -12.68 50.30
N LEU A 2 -13.82 -13.61 49.49
CA LEU A 2 -13.20 -13.81 48.17
C LEU A 2 -13.83 -12.79 47.21
N GLY A 3 -13.03 -11.84 46.75
CA GLY A 3 -13.44 -10.88 45.72
C GLY A 3 -13.64 -11.62 44.41
N VAL A 4 -14.87 -11.73 43.95
CA VAL A 4 -15.20 -12.15 42.60
C VAL A 4 -14.80 -11.00 41.69
N GLY A 5 -13.64 -11.13 41.03
CA GLY A 5 -13.29 -10.25 39.92
C GLY A 5 -14.33 -10.44 38.82
N THR A 6 -15.06 -9.40 38.50
CA THR A 6 -15.87 -9.35 37.28
C THR A 6 -14.91 -9.46 36.10
N LEU A 7 -14.90 -10.63 35.43
CA LEU A 7 -14.38 -10.76 34.09
C LEU A 7 -15.19 -9.79 33.23
N ASP A 8 -14.57 -8.68 32.80
CA ASP A 8 -15.16 -7.83 31.78
C ASP A 8 -15.41 -8.71 30.55
N ALA A 9 -16.66 -9.00 30.29
CA ALA A 9 -17.06 -9.74 29.10
C ALA A 9 -16.61 -8.91 27.89
N GLN A 10 -15.74 -9.51 27.07
CA GLN A 10 -15.26 -8.92 25.84
C GLN A 10 -16.46 -8.33 25.06
N LYS A 11 -16.43 -7.04 24.74
CA LYS A 11 -17.52 -6.40 24.01
C LYS A 11 -17.74 -7.13 22.70
N LYS A 12 -18.94 -7.62 22.46
CA LYS A 12 -19.28 -8.36 21.22
C LYS A 12 -19.20 -7.50 19.98
N LEU A 13 -19.17 -6.19 20.15
CA LEU A 13 -19.14 -5.21 19.08
C LEU A 13 -18.19 -4.08 19.47
N THR A 14 -17.24 -3.75 18.61
CA THR A 14 -16.40 -2.55 18.74
C THR A 14 -16.55 -1.70 17.49
N LEU A 15 -16.65 -0.39 17.69
CA LEU A 15 -16.66 0.62 16.64
C LEU A 15 -15.53 1.59 16.91
N GLU A 16 -14.68 1.75 15.92
CA GLU A 16 -13.56 2.69 15.89
C GLU A 16 -13.56 3.41 14.56
N GLY A 17 -12.90 4.56 14.49
CA GLY A 17 -12.84 5.28 13.24
C GLY A 17 -12.06 6.56 13.32
N TYR A 18 -12.09 7.29 12.23
CA TYR A 18 -11.53 8.63 12.18
C TYR A 18 -12.28 9.51 11.17
N ILE A 19 -12.10 10.80 11.33
CA ILE A 19 -12.42 11.82 10.33
C ILE A 19 -11.10 12.52 10.00
N SER A 20 -10.83 12.71 8.73
CA SER A 20 -9.68 13.51 8.29
C SER A 20 -10.07 14.52 7.22
N ASP A 21 -9.45 15.68 7.28
CA ASP A 21 -9.50 16.72 6.25
C ASP A 21 -8.10 16.86 5.65
N MET A 22 -8.00 16.78 4.33
CA MET A 22 -6.73 16.92 3.62
C MET A 22 -6.83 17.99 2.53
N GLN A 23 -5.99 19.01 2.66
CA GLN A 23 -5.76 20.02 1.62
C GLN A 23 -4.59 19.59 0.76
N SER A 24 -4.81 19.46 -0.53
CA SER A 24 -3.79 19.02 -1.49
C SER A 24 -3.55 20.10 -2.54
N PHE A 25 -2.29 20.34 -2.83
CA PHE A 25 -1.85 21.26 -3.88
C PHE A 25 -0.87 20.52 -4.79
N TYR A 26 -1.10 20.63 -6.10
CA TYR A 26 -0.30 19.96 -7.11
C TYR A 26 0.21 21.00 -8.11
N GLN A 27 1.51 21.05 -8.28
CA GLN A 27 2.15 21.70 -9.42
C GLN A 27 2.58 20.61 -10.39
N ILE A 28 1.87 20.49 -11.50
CA ILE A 28 2.18 19.55 -12.58
C ILE A 28 2.57 20.40 -13.78
N GLU A 29 3.87 20.39 -14.11
CA GLU A 29 4.46 21.33 -15.10
C GLU A 29 4.14 22.79 -14.72
N ASP A 30 3.46 23.53 -15.59
CA ASP A 30 3.06 24.93 -15.36
C ASP A 30 1.65 25.08 -14.74
N ASN A 31 0.96 23.95 -14.48
CA ASN A 31 -0.41 23.98 -13.98
C ASN A 31 -0.46 23.82 -12.46
N TRP A 32 -1.22 24.71 -11.82
CA TRP A 32 -1.59 24.58 -10.43
C TRP A 32 -2.96 23.96 -10.27
N LEU A 33 -3.00 22.85 -9.52
CA LEU A 33 -4.21 22.14 -9.17
C LEU A 33 -4.36 22.13 -7.65
N TRP A 34 -5.59 21.99 -7.20
CA TRP A 34 -5.88 21.88 -5.78
C TRP A 34 -7.12 21.02 -5.56
N GLU A 35 -7.16 20.37 -4.42
CA GLU A 35 -8.36 19.71 -3.91
C GLU A 35 -8.39 19.69 -2.39
N ASN A 36 -9.59 19.64 -1.85
CA ASN A 36 -9.88 19.30 -0.46
C ASN A 36 -10.58 17.95 -0.43
N SER A 37 -10.12 17.05 0.43
CA SER A 37 -10.73 15.74 0.69
C SER A 37 -11.13 15.64 2.16
N LEU A 38 -12.43 15.68 2.44
CA LEU A 38 -12.99 15.31 3.74
C LEU A 38 -13.33 13.83 3.72
N GLN A 39 -12.71 13.05 4.59
CA GLN A 39 -12.83 11.60 4.66
C GLN A 39 -13.32 11.16 6.03
N ASP A 40 -14.23 10.20 6.07
CA ASP A 40 -14.56 9.42 7.26
C ASP A 40 -14.22 7.94 7.04
N ARG A 41 -13.91 7.26 8.14
CA ARG A 41 -13.74 5.81 8.17
C ARG A 41 -14.36 5.23 9.42
N PHE A 42 -15.19 4.20 9.23
CA PHE A 42 -15.79 3.40 10.30
C PHE A 42 -15.26 1.97 10.22
N ASN A 43 -14.79 1.44 11.33
CA ASN A 43 -14.33 0.07 11.48
C ASN A 43 -15.20 -0.62 12.54
N LEU A 44 -16.05 -1.55 12.10
CA LEU A 44 -16.94 -2.33 12.94
C LEU A 44 -16.41 -3.76 13.04
N MET A 45 -16.03 -4.18 14.27
CA MET A 45 -15.66 -5.56 14.56
C MET A 45 -16.79 -6.21 15.36
N TYR A 46 -17.14 -7.44 14.98
CA TYR A 46 -18.18 -8.24 15.60
C TYR A 46 -17.64 -9.59 16.04
N TYR A 47 -17.79 -9.91 17.32
CA TYR A 47 -17.29 -11.12 17.98
C TYR A 47 -18.46 -11.92 18.58
N PRO A 48 -19.27 -12.62 17.77
CA PRO A 48 -20.44 -13.37 18.28
C PRO A 48 -20.04 -14.57 19.13
N SER A 49 -18.88 -15.17 18.86
CA SER A 49 -18.32 -16.31 19.58
C SER A 49 -16.79 -16.32 19.48
N GLU A 50 -16.14 -17.18 20.24
CA GLU A 50 -14.66 -17.32 20.22
C GLU A 50 -14.10 -17.82 18.89
N TRP A 51 -14.89 -18.54 18.12
CA TRP A 51 -14.51 -19.14 16.83
C TRP A 51 -14.93 -18.30 15.61
N LEU A 52 -15.71 -17.23 15.80
CA LEU A 52 -16.22 -16.41 14.70
C LEU A 52 -15.96 -14.93 14.97
N THR A 53 -15.32 -14.27 13.99
CA THR A 53 -15.12 -12.82 13.95
C THR A 53 -15.61 -12.27 12.63
N GLY A 54 -16.35 -11.15 12.67
CA GLY A 54 -16.74 -10.38 11.48
C GLY A 54 -16.13 -9.00 11.50
N ASN A 55 -15.82 -8.45 10.33
CA ASN A 55 -15.37 -7.07 10.18
C ASN A 55 -16.06 -6.40 9.01
N LEU A 56 -16.45 -5.16 9.22
CA LEU A 56 -16.93 -4.25 8.18
C LEU A 56 -16.19 -2.93 8.33
N GLN A 57 -15.56 -2.45 7.23
CA GLN A 57 -14.93 -1.14 7.19
C GLN A 57 -15.46 -0.35 6.01
N LEU A 58 -16.10 0.77 6.31
CA LEU A 58 -16.62 1.73 5.35
C LEU A 58 -15.72 2.96 5.36
N ARG A 59 -15.35 3.43 4.17
CA ARG A 59 -14.67 4.71 3.97
C ARG A 59 -15.49 5.56 3.02
N SER A 60 -15.78 6.81 3.42
CA SER A 60 -16.43 7.77 2.53
C SER A 60 -15.57 9.01 2.41
N ARG A 61 -15.56 9.61 1.21
CA ARG A 61 -14.80 10.82 0.89
C ARG A 61 -15.67 11.82 0.13
N ILE A 62 -15.59 13.06 0.53
CA ILE A 62 -16.12 14.21 -0.23
C ILE A 62 -14.89 14.96 -0.75
N ILE A 63 -14.70 14.98 -2.05
CA ILE A 63 -13.58 15.63 -2.71
C ILE A 63 -14.11 16.84 -3.48
N ILE A 64 -13.50 18.00 -3.28
CA ILE A 64 -13.83 19.24 -3.99
C ILE A 64 -12.52 19.84 -4.50
N GLY A 65 -12.44 20.12 -5.81
CA GLY A 65 -11.23 20.70 -6.36
C GLY A 65 -11.29 20.97 -7.87
N ASN A 66 -10.29 21.65 -8.37
CA ASN A 66 -10.14 21.83 -9.81
C ASN A 66 -9.46 20.63 -10.49
N THR A 67 -8.85 19.70 -9.75
CA THR A 67 -8.33 18.41 -10.23
C THR A 67 -9.40 17.64 -10.98
N LEU A 68 -10.61 17.55 -10.39
CA LEU A 68 -11.77 16.85 -10.92
C LEU A 68 -12.25 17.36 -12.31
N ARG A 69 -11.85 18.58 -12.66
CA ARG A 69 -12.19 19.18 -13.96
C ARG A 69 -11.03 19.21 -14.94
N LYS A 70 -9.81 19.40 -14.41
CA LYS A 70 -8.62 19.60 -15.24
C LYS A 70 -7.91 18.32 -15.61
N ILE A 71 -8.09 17.24 -14.84
CA ILE A 71 -7.51 15.93 -15.14
C ILE A 71 -8.60 15.05 -15.76
N PRO A 72 -8.54 14.75 -17.07
CA PRO A 72 -9.51 13.88 -17.71
C PRO A 72 -9.56 12.50 -17.08
N GLY A 73 -10.79 11.98 -16.82
CA GLY A 73 -11.00 10.65 -16.26
C GLY A 73 -10.68 10.54 -14.75
N TYR A 74 -10.22 11.61 -14.07
CA TYR A 74 -9.88 11.55 -12.67
C TYR A 74 -11.08 11.20 -11.77
N SER A 75 -12.24 11.80 -12.02
CA SER A 75 -13.46 11.48 -11.27
C SER A 75 -13.88 10.02 -11.42
N ASP A 76 -13.74 9.45 -12.60
CA ASP A 76 -14.11 8.06 -12.88
C ASP A 76 -13.13 7.09 -12.20
N ALA A 77 -11.84 7.44 -12.20
CA ALA A 77 -10.80 6.68 -11.53
C ALA A 77 -11.02 6.60 -10.00
N LEU A 78 -11.61 7.64 -9.37
CA LEU A 78 -11.96 7.62 -7.96
C LEU A 78 -13.04 6.59 -7.61
N GLY A 79 -13.89 6.19 -8.57
CA GLY A 79 -14.94 5.19 -8.41
C GLY A 79 -14.50 3.77 -8.75
N GLY A 80 -13.26 3.55 -9.19
CA GLY A 80 -12.74 2.24 -9.53
C GLY A 80 -12.67 1.33 -8.29
N ASP A 81 -13.29 0.15 -8.36
CA ASP A 81 -13.15 -0.88 -7.35
C ASP A 81 -12.17 -1.96 -7.85
N PRO A 82 -11.09 -2.26 -7.12
CA PRO A 82 -10.11 -3.27 -7.55
C PRO A 82 -10.57 -4.70 -7.29
N GLY A 83 -11.64 -4.91 -6.52
CA GLY A 83 -12.18 -6.22 -6.18
C GLY A 83 -13.13 -6.76 -7.24
N TRP A 84 -13.45 -8.04 -7.12
CA TRP A 84 -14.44 -8.73 -7.95
C TRP A 84 -15.86 -8.21 -7.72
N LEU A 85 -16.21 -7.94 -6.45
CA LEU A 85 -17.47 -7.32 -6.11
C LEU A 85 -17.29 -5.80 -6.15
N ASP A 86 -18.02 -5.12 -7.02
CA ASP A 86 -18.05 -3.66 -6.99
C ASP A 86 -18.78 -3.19 -5.71
N MET A 87 -17.99 -2.69 -4.77
CA MET A 87 -18.47 -2.18 -3.47
C MET A 87 -18.17 -0.68 -3.33
N THR A 88 -18.02 0.02 -4.46
CA THR A 88 -17.72 1.45 -4.49
C THR A 88 -18.87 2.23 -5.12
N PHE A 89 -19.38 3.19 -4.37
CA PHE A 89 -20.35 4.17 -4.85
C PHE A 89 -19.63 5.46 -5.23
N LEU A 90 -19.89 5.96 -6.43
CA LEU A 90 -19.41 7.26 -6.91
C LEU A 90 -20.57 8.15 -7.34
N SER A 91 -20.56 9.40 -6.89
CA SER A 91 -21.37 10.48 -7.45
C SER A 91 -20.47 11.70 -7.67
N SER A 92 -20.37 12.19 -8.87
CA SER A 92 -19.51 13.32 -9.22
C SER A 92 -20.22 14.35 -10.06
N GLY A 93 -19.73 15.57 -10.09
CA GLY A 93 -20.30 16.65 -10.86
C GLY A 93 -19.49 17.95 -10.79
N ASN A 94 -20.02 18.98 -11.40
CA ASN A 94 -19.38 20.28 -11.49
C ASN A 94 -19.88 21.26 -10.42
N LEU A 95 -18.99 22.04 -9.84
CA LEU A 95 -19.26 23.18 -8.96
C LEU A 95 -18.87 24.48 -9.71
N GLY A 96 -19.80 24.98 -10.54
CA GLY A 96 -19.52 26.12 -11.41
C GLY A 96 -18.46 25.80 -12.49
N ASP A 97 -17.72 26.82 -12.92
CA ASP A 97 -16.78 26.71 -14.04
C ASP A 97 -15.35 26.29 -13.61
N SER A 98 -15.00 26.40 -12.34
CA SER A 98 -13.62 26.26 -11.88
C SER A 98 -13.32 25.01 -11.06
N ALA A 99 -14.33 24.35 -10.49
CA ALA A 99 -14.15 23.18 -9.63
C ALA A 99 -15.17 22.08 -9.94
N GLY A 100 -14.89 20.88 -9.46
CA GLY A 100 -15.81 19.75 -9.43
C GLY A 100 -15.96 19.22 -8.00
N TYR A 101 -16.87 18.26 -7.82
CA TYR A 101 -17.00 17.46 -6.61
C TYR A 101 -17.08 15.98 -6.94
N ALA A 102 -16.63 15.14 -6.02
CA ALA A 102 -16.88 13.71 -6.03
C ALA A 102 -17.23 13.26 -4.61
N LEU A 103 -18.29 12.47 -4.48
CA LEU A 103 -18.64 11.69 -3.29
C LEU A 103 -18.33 10.23 -3.60
N VAL A 104 -17.42 9.65 -2.84
CA VAL A 104 -16.98 8.26 -3.01
C VAL A 104 -17.18 7.53 -1.70
N SER A 105 -17.87 6.40 -1.71
CA SER A 105 -18.03 5.53 -0.53
C SER A 105 -17.66 4.10 -0.92
N THR A 106 -16.71 3.50 -0.21
CA THR A 106 -16.16 2.18 -0.50
C THR A 106 -16.18 1.29 0.74
N LEU A 107 -16.62 0.05 0.60
CA LEU A 107 -16.40 -0.98 1.60
C LEU A 107 -14.97 -1.55 1.43
N ASP A 108 -14.05 -1.05 2.22
CA ASP A 108 -12.63 -1.46 2.17
C ASP A 108 -12.41 -2.87 2.71
N ARG A 109 -13.24 -3.27 3.69
CA ARG A 109 -13.20 -4.60 4.31
C ARG A 109 -14.62 -5.08 4.58
N LEU A 110 -14.85 -6.33 4.21
CA LEU A 110 -16.08 -7.07 4.53
C LEU A 110 -15.75 -8.55 4.56
N TRP A 111 -15.46 -9.09 5.75
CA TRP A 111 -15.03 -10.48 5.87
C TRP A 111 -15.53 -11.15 7.14
N LEU A 112 -15.61 -12.48 7.08
CA LEU A 112 -15.80 -13.38 8.21
C LEU A 112 -14.55 -14.25 8.38
N GLN A 113 -14.14 -14.43 9.63
CA GLN A 113 -13.05 -15.31 10.04
C GLN A 113 -13.55 -16.39 10.99
N PHE A 114 -13.19 -17.63 10.68
CA PHE A 114 -13.44 -18.81 11.49
C PHE A 114 -12.11 -19.29 12.07
N SER A 115 -12.04 -19.47 13.40
CA SER A 115 -10.82 -19.88 14.12
C SER A 115 -11.06 -21.17 14.89
N PHE A 116 -10.29 -22.22 14.57
CA PHE A 116 -10.40 -23.56 15.14
C PHE A 116 -9.01 -24.06 15.59
N GLY A 117 -8.62 -23.72 16.83
CA GLY A 117 -7.28 -24.04 17.33
C GLY A 117 -6.21 -23.35 16.47
N ASN A 118 -5.41 -24.16 15.77
CA ASN A 118 -4.33 -23.64 14.92
C ASN A 118 -4.77 -23.31 13.48
N LEU A 119 -6.06 -23.52 13.13
CA LEU A 119 -6.60 -23.26 11.80
C LEU A 119 -7.44 -21.99 11.80
N GLU A 120 -7.17 -21.09 10.86
CA GLU A 120 -7.99 -19.92 10.57
C GLU A 120 -8.41 -19.94 9.11
N ILE A 121 -9.70 -19.65 8.86
CA ILE A 121 -10.28 -19.50 7.53
C ILE A 121 -10.95 -18.13 7.47
N LYS A 122 -10.54 -17.30 6.52
CA LYS A 122 -11.10 -15.95 6.34
C LYS A 122 -11.61 -15.80 4.91
N ALA A 123 -12.87 -15.37 4.77
CA ALA A 123 -13.54 -15.19 3.49
C ALA A 123 -14.13 -13.78 3.37
N GLY A 124 -14.02 -13.18 2.19
CA GLY A 124 -14.52 -11.85 1.85
C GLY A 124 -13.42 -10.86 1.57
N ARG A 125 -13.79 -9.57 1.47
CA ARG A 125 -12.84 -8.47 1.18
C ARG A 125 -11.91 -8.24 2.38
N GLN A 126 -10.65 -8.60 2.21
CA GLN A 126 -9.62 -8.59 3.25
C GLN A 126 -8.28 -8.13 2.67
N ARG A 127 -7.39 -7.65 3.54
CA ARG A 127 -6.00 -7.43 3.16
C ARG A 127 -5.19 -8.72 3.39
N ILE A 128 -4.47 -9.13 2.37
CA ILE A 128 -3.46 -10.18 2.42
C ILE A 128 -2.12 -9.50 2.12
N ASN A 129 -1.18 -9.57 3.05
CA ASN A 129 0.14 -8.94 2.91
C ASN A 129 1.22 -9.97 3.20
N TRP A 130 1.99 -10.32 2.19
CA TRP A 130 3.12 -11.25 2.27
C TRP A 130 4.48 -10.53 2.11
N GLY A 131 4.44 -9.21 1.95
CA GLY A 131 5.65 -8.39 1.88
C GLY A 131 6.37 -8.27 3.21
N GLN A 132 7.69 -8.16 3.16
CA GLN A 132 8.59 -7.96 4.30
C GLN A 132 9.41 -6.68 4.21
N THR A 133 9.59 -6.11 3.02
CA THR A 133 10.28 -4.85 2.79
C THR A 133 9.37 -3.66 3.03
N PHE A 134 9.90 -2.44 3.08
CA PHE A 134 9.12 -1.27 3.48
C PHE A 134 8.49 -0.53 2.29
N VAL A 135 9.26 -0.38 1.21
CA VAL A 135 8.87 0.45 0.06
C VAL A 135 8.36 -0.43 -1.07
N TRP A 136 9.15 -1.38 -1.49
CA TRP A 136 8.82 -2.26 -2.60
C TRP A 136 8.68 -3.69 -2.11
N ASN A 137 7.48 -4.25 -2.25
CA ASN A 137 7.15 -5.59 -1.78
C ASN A 137 6.83 -6.53 -2.95
N PRO A 138 7.83 -7.10 -3.63
CA PRO A 138 7.63 -8.02 -4.76
C PRO A 138 6.79 -9.25 -4.43
N ASN A 139 6.77 -9.69 -3.17
CA ASN A 139 5.99 -10.83 -2.71
C ASN A 139 4.52 -10.49 -2.37
N ASP A 140 4.13 -9.21 -2.35
CA ASP A 140 2.75 -8.81 -2.04
C ASP A 140 1.85 -8.86 -3.28
N ILE A 141 1.65 -10.07 -3.83
CA ILE A 141 0.89 -10.31 -5.06
C ILE A 141 -0.62 -10.10 -4.92
N PHE A 142 -1.13 -9.98 -3.70
CA PHE A 142 -2.56 -9.78 -3.45
C PHE A 142 -2.96 -8.32 -3.32
N ASN A 143 -2.10 -7.49 -2.69
CA ASN A 143 -2.43 -6.11 -2.33
C ASN A 143 -1.25 -5.16 -2.53
N SER A 144 -0.69 -5.11 -3.74
CA SER A 144 0.35 -4.15 -4.10
C SER A 144 -0.08 -2.72 -3.85
N TYR A 145 0.84 -1.86 -3.43
CA TYR A 145 0.54 -0.47 -3.10
C TYR A 145 1.69 0.47 -3.46
N SER A 146 1.36 1.76 -3.67
CA SER A 146 2.32 2.81 -3.92
C SER A 146 2.87 3.42 -2.63
N TYR A 147 4.18 3.62 -2.57
CA TYR A 147 4.82 4.42 -1.52
C TYR A 147 4.36 5.89 -1.54
N PHE A 148 3.95 6.40 -2.71
CA PHE A 148 3.58 7.80 -2.91
C PHE A 148 2.16 8.12 -2.44
N GLU A 149 1.34 7.11 -2.17
CA GLU A 149 -0.02 7.32 -1.71
C GLU A 149 -0.04 7.71 -0.23
N VAL A 150 -0.39 8.97 0.03
CA VAL A 150 -0.43 9.55 1.39
C VAL A 150 -1.83 9.55 2.01
N ASP A 151 -2.87 9.36 1.19
CA ASP A 151 -4.28 9.48 1.63
C ASP A 151 -4.88 8.16 2.15
N TYR A 152 -4.28 7.01 1.81
CA TYR A 152 -4.85 5.71 2.11
C TYR A 152 -3.89 4.75 2.83
N PRO A 153 -3.62 5.01 4.13
CA PRO A 153 -2.68 4.18 4.91
C PRO A 153 -3.17 2.73 5.11
N GLU A 154 -4.49 2.49 5.11
CA GLU A 154 -5.06 1.14 5.30
C GLU A 154 -4.94 0.24 4.09
N ARG A 155 -4.77 0.83 2.91
CA ARG A 155 -4.59 0.15 1.62
C ARG A 155 -5.80 -0.70 1.17
N PRO A 156 -6.04 -0.92 -0.12
CA PRO A 156 -7.18 -1.67 -0.62
C PRO A 156 -7.19 -3.12 -0.13
N GLY A 157 -8.38 -3.74 -0.12
CA GLY A 157 -8.59 -5.15 0.13
C GLY A 157 -8.74 -5.94 -1.15
N SER A 158 -8.65 -7.27 -1.04
CA SER A 158 -8.94 -8.22 -2.08
C SER A 158 -10.15 -9.07 -1.71
N ASP A 159 -11.02 -9.37 -2.67
CA ASP A 159 -12.10 -10.35 -2.52
C ASP A 159 -11.51 -11.76 -2.58
N ALA A 160 -11.29 -12.37 -1.41
CA ALA A 160 -10.43 -13.52 -1.27
C ALA A 160 -10.93 -14.55 -0.25
N LEU A 161 -10.51 -15.78 -0.46
CA LEU A 161 -10.50 -16.84 0.54
C LEU A 161 -9.06 -17.06 1.00
N ARG A 162 -8.84 -17.05 2.32
CA ARG A 162 -7.55 -17.30 2.96
C ARG A 162 -7.68 -18.40 3.98
N ILE A 163 -6.78 -19.37 3.95
CA ILE A 163 -6.69 -20.48 4.91
C ILE A 163 -5.29 -20.41 5.51
N GLN A 164 -5.20 -20.29 6.82
CA GLN A 164 -3.94 -20.19 7.56
C GLN A 164 -3.86 -21.29 8.62
N TYR A 165 -2.73 -21.99 8.67
CA TYR A 165 -2.46 -23.02 9.65
C TYR A 165 -1.13 -22.75 10.36
N TYR A 166 -1.19 -22.60 11.68
CA TYR A 166 -0.02 -22.37 12.53
C TYR A 166 0.62 -23.71 12.84
N THR A 167 1.77 -24.00 12.24
CA THR A 167 2.52 -25.25 12.41
C THR A 167 3.41 -25.23 13.65
N GLY A 168 3.63 -24.06 14.24
CA GLY A 168 4.43 -23.84 15.44
C GLY A 168 4.39 -22.37 15.90
N ASN A 169 5.16 -22.02 16.90
CA ASN A 169 5.16 -20.65 17.47
C ASN A 169 5.68 -19.58 16.48
N ALA A 170 6.54 -19.97 15.54
CA ALA A 170 7.15 -19.07 14.55
C ALA A 170 7.01 -19.59 13.13
N SER A 171 6.10 -20.54 12.89
CA SER A 171 5.91 -21.12 11.56
C SER A 171 4.43 -21.18 11.16
N THR A 172 4.15 -20.85 9.91
CA THR A 172 2.79 -20.73 9.38
C THR A 172 2.77 -21.18 7.94
N ILE A 173 1.76 -21.98 7.58
CA ILE A 173 1.39 -22.28 6.19
C ILE A 173 0.13 -21.49 5.89
N GLU A 174 0.07 -20.86 4.73
CA GLU A 174 -1.08 -20.10 4.28
C GLU A 174 -1.39 -20.41 2.82
N LEU A 175 -2.66 -20.54 2.49
CA LEU A 175 -3.18 -20.62 1.13
C LEU A 175 -4.14 -19.46 0.93
N ALA A 176 -4.00 -18.75 -0.16
CA ALA A 176 -4.89 -17.64 -0.50
C ALA A 176 -5.26 -17.66 -1.98
N ALA A 177 -6.51 -17.29 -2.27
CA ALA A 177 -6.99 -17.07 -3.62
C ALA A 177 -7.88 -15.84 -3.66
N LYS A 178 -7.67 -14.96 -4.65
CA LYS A 178 -8.51 -13.79 -4.94
C LYS A 178 -8.99 -13.81 -6.38
N ILE A 179 -10.08 -13.10 -6.63
CA ILE A 179 -10.56 -12.73 -7.96
C ILE A 179 -10.52 -11.20 -8.02
N ASP A 180 -10.03 -10.62 -9.10
CA ASP A 180 -10.00 -9.17 -9.31
C ASP A 180 -11.19 -8.67 -10.15
N SER A 181 -11.28 -7.36 -10.38
CA SER A 181 -12.34 -6.72 -11.17
C SER A 181 -12.35 -7.09 -12.66
N ALA A 182 -11.29 -7.74 -13.15
CA ALA A 182 -11.20 -8.27 -14.51
C ALA A 182 -11.46 -9.78 -14.59
N ASP A 183 -12.07 -10.38 -13.53
CA ASP A 183 -12.35 -11.82 -13.36
C ASP A 183 -11.09 -12.70 -13.35
N ARG A 184 -9.89 -12.15 -13.14
CA ARG A 184 -8.65 -12.92 -13.12
C ARG A 184 -8.38 -13.49 -11.73
N VAL A 185 -7.95 -14.73 -11.66
CA VAL A 185 -7.64 -15.42 -10.40
C VAL A 185 -6.16 -15.32 -10.09
N THR A 186 -5.84 -14.93 -8.85
CA THR A 186 -4.51 -15.11 -8.25
C THR A 186 -4.65 -16.09 -7.10
N ALA A 187 -3.88 -17.18 -7.13
CA ALA A 187 -3.91 -18.22 -6.09
C ALA A 187 -2.49 -18.66 -5.76
N ALA A 188 -2.13 -18.64 -4.48
CA ALA A 188 -0.78 -18.99 -4.06
C ALA A 188 -0.74 -19.58 -2.65
N GLY A 189 0.35 -20.31 -2.39
CA GLY A 189 0.74 -20.81 -1.09
C GLY A 189 1.93 -20.04 -0.53
N TYR A 190 1.98 -19.93 0.78
CA TYR A 190 3.00 -19.24 1.55
C TYR A 190 3.41 -20.11 2.73
N PHE A 191 4.70 -20.23 2.96
CA PHE A 191 5.27 -20.89 4.12
C PHE A 191 6.30 -20.00 4.79
N ARG A 192 6.07 -19.65 6.05
CA ARG A 192 7.00 -18.89 6.88
C ARG A 192 7.53 -19.76 8.01
N PHE A 193 8.83 -19.66 8.30
CA PHE A 193 9.50 -20.35 9.37
C PHE A 193 10.73 -19.56 9.86
N ASN A 194 11.15 -19.76 11.10
CA ASN A 194 12.33 -19.09 11.67
C ASN A 194 13.52 -20.04 11.69
N VAL A 195 14.68 -19.58 11.20
CA VAL A 195 15.96 -20.28 11.26
C VAL A 195 17.05 -19.29 11.67
N LEU A 196 17.78 -19.60 12.72
CA LEU A 196 18.93 -18.82 13.21
C LEU A 196 18.61 -17.33 13.47
N GLY A 197 17.38 -17.02 13.87
CA GLY A 197 16.94 -15.65 14.13
C GLY A 197 16.48 -14.88 12.88
N TYR A 198 16.40 -15.53 11.73
CA TYR A 198 15.79 -15.00 10.52
C TYR A 198 14.42 -15.63 10.28
N ASP A 199 13.41 -14.80 10.04
CA ASP A 199 12.15 -15.24 9.50
C ASP A 199 12.32 -15.39 7.98
N LEU A 200 12.23 -16.62 7.50
CA LEU A 200 12.30 -16.97 6.10
C LEU A 200 10.90 -17.22 5.55
N GLN A 201 10.68 -16.88 4.30
CA GLN A 201 9.43 -17.17 3.59
C GLN A 201 9.69 -17.77 2.22
N LEU A 202 8.81 -18.70 1.84
CA LEU A 202 8.73 -19.32 0.51
C LEU A 202 7.30 -19.17 0.00
N LEU A 203 7.16 -18.80 -1.26
CA LEU A 203 5.89 -18.57 -1.91
C LEU A 203 5.85 -19.24 -3.27
N GLY A 204 4.66 -19.66 -3.70
CA GLY A 204 4.49 -20.19 -5.05
C GLY A 204 3.02 -20.32 -5.42
N GLY A 205 2.70 -20.07 -6.69
CA GLY A 205 1.34 -20.10 -7.17
C GLY A 205 1.17 -19.60 -8.59
N ILE A 206 -0.04 -19.11 -8.88
CA ILE A 206 -0.43 -18.54 -10.15
C ILE A 206 -0.85 -17.09 -9.90
N TYR A 207 -0.33 -16.18 -10.70
CA TYR A 207 -0.65 -14.77 -10.65
C TYR A 207 -1.52 -14.36 -11.84
N GLN A 208 -2.74 -13.88 -11.57
CA GLN A 208 -3.73 -13.41 -12.55
C GLN A 208 -4.05 -14.42 -13.69
N GLU A 209 -3.87 -15.74 -13.43
CA GLU A 209 -4.00 -16.81 -14.43
C GLU A 209 -2.98 -16.72 -15.60
N GLU A 210 -2.11 -15.73 -15.60
CA GLU A 210 -1.14 -15.46 -16.68
C GLU A 210 0.24 -16.02 -16.36
N ASP A 211 0.69 -15.93 -15.09
CA ASP A 211 2.06 -16.29 -14.72
C ASP A 211 2.14 -17.36 -13.65
N LEU A 212 3.12 -18.24 -13.78
CA LEU A 212 3.69 -18.95 -12.64
C LEU A 212 4.45 -17.95 -11.78
N PHE A 213 4.12 -17.91 -10.49
CA PHE A 213 4.77 -17.07 -9.47
C PHE A 213 5.58 -17.95 -8.51
N LEU A 214 6.84 -17.58 -8.28
CA LEU A 214 7.69 -18.12 -7.22
C LEU A 214 8.29 -16.97 -6.43
N GLY A 215 8.25 -17.06 -5.11
CA GLY A 215 8.74 -16.00 -4.23
C GLY A 215 9.53 -16.54 -3.05
N GLY A 216 10.37 -15.69 -2.52
CA GLY A 216 11.12 -15.94 -1.30
C GLY A 216 11.48 -14.64 -0.59
N GLY A 217 11.75 -14.72 0.72
CA GLY A 217 12.13 -13.54 1.47
C GLY A 217 12.75 -13.88 2.79
N TRP A 218 13.36 -12.88 3.40
CA TRP A 218 13.96 -12.97 4.72
C TRP A 218 13.81 -11.67 5.50
N SER A 219 13.71 -11.80 6.81
CA SER A 219 13.73 -10.67 7.73
C SER A 219 14.47 -11.10 9.00
N GLY A 220 15.47 -10.35 9.41
CA GLY A 220 16.28 -10.63 10.60
C GLY A 220 17.24 -9.49 10.89
N ASN A 221 18.28 -9.77 11.67
CA ASN A 221 19.27 -8.78 12.07
C ASN A 221 20.67 -9.17 11.60
N LEU A 222 21.38 -8.20 11.06
CA LEU A 222 22.82 -8.29 10.78
C LEU A 222 23.56 -7.41 11.79
N GLY A 223 23.93 -7.99 12.94
CA GLY A 223 24.41 -7.25 14.09
C GLY A 223 23.31 -6.36 14.67
N PRO A 224 23.52 -5.04 14.83
CA PRO A 224 22.50 -4.13 15.36
C PRO A 224 21.53 -3.60 14.29
N THR A 225 21.74 -3.94 13.04
CA THR A 225 20.98 -3.41 11.89
C THR A 225 19.95 -4.45 11.46
N ALA A 226 18.69 -4.06 11.29
CA ALA A 226 17.69 -4.92 10.68
C ALA A 226 18.01 -5.08 9.19
N PHE A 227 17.86 -6.31 8.69
CA PHE A 227 18.12 -6.68 7.31
C PHE A 227 16.99 -7.54 6.79
N ARG A 228 16.40 -7.11 5.68
CA ARG A 228 15.28 -7.81 5.04
C ARG A 228 15.39 -7.76 3.52
N GLY A 229 14.70 -8.68 2.86
CA GLY A 229 14.64 -8.67 1.42
C GLY A 229 13.63 -9.68 0.88
N GLU A 230 13.31 -9.51 -0.38
CA GLU A 230 12.35 -10.30 -1.14
C GLU A 230 12.89 -10.59 -2.54
N LEU A 231 12.50 -11.73 -3.05
CA LEU A 231 12.73 -12.16 -4.42
C LEU A 231 11.42 -12.68 -4.98
N SER A 232 11.04 -12.26 -6.18
CA SER A 232 9.88 -12.74 -6.91
C SER A 232 10.24 -13.04 -8.35
N TYR A 233 9.81 -14.20 -8.83
CA TYR A 233 10.00 -14.62 -10.20
C TYR A 233 8.64 -14.93 -10.82
N PHE A 234 8.39 -14.35 -11.98
CA PHE A 234 7.17 -14.52 -12.77
C PHE A 234 7.52 -15.13 -14.12
N ARG A 235 6.73 -16.06 -14.59
CA ARG A 235 6.90 -16.67 -15.89
C ARG A 235 5.57 -16.95 -16.55
N ASP A 236 5.41 -16.43 -17.75
CA ASP A 236 4.22 -16.59 -18.59
C ASP A 236 3.89 -18.08 -18.75
N LEU A 237 2.62 -18.46 -18.47
CA LEU A 237 2.14 -19.83 -18.54
C LEU A 237 1.86 -20.26 -19.97
N ASP A 238 1.37 -19.37 -20.83
CA ASP A 238 1.02 -19.67 -22.21
C ASP A 238 2.26 -19.84 -23.08
N ASN A 239 3.31 -19.06 -22.80
CA ASN A 239 4.58 -19.10 -23.53
C ASN A 239 5.74 -19.65 -22.68
N PHE A 240 5.46 -20.59 -21.81
CA PHE A 240 6.41 -21.07 -20.79
C PHE A 240 7.73 -21.56 -21.37
N SER A 241 7.73 -22.16 -22.56
CA SER A 241 8.94 -22.69 -23.23
C SER A 241 9.75 -21.61 -23.92
N ASP A 242 9.10 -20.54 -24.38
CA ASP A 242 9.68 -19.53 -25.29
C ASP A 242 10.11 -18.24 -24.57
N THR A 243 9.72 -18.05 -23.30
CA THR A 243 10.09 -16.90 -22.51
C THR A 243 11.04 -17.24 -21.38
N THR A 244 11.85 -16.24 -20.96
CA THR A 244 12.79 -16.33 -19.82
C THR A 244 12.07 -15.73 -18.64
N GLY A 245 11.10 -15.64 -18.18
CA GLY A 245 10.51 -15.00 -16.99
C GLY A 245 11.25 -13.78 -16.46
N TYR A 246 10.60 -13.08 -15.54
CA TYR A 246 11.04 -11.82 -14.97
C TYR A 246 11.36 -11.96 -13.49
N LEU A 247 12.49 -11.41 -13.09
CA LEU A 247 12.94 -11.36 -11.70
C LEU A 247 12.72 -9.97 -11.14
N MET A 248 12.16 -9.92 -9.94
CA MET A 248 12.18 -8.73 -9.07
C MET A 248 12.89 -9.07 -7.78
N ALA A 249 13.69 -8.14 -7.27
CA ALA A 249 14.39 -8.31 -6.00
C ALA A 249 14.42 -7.00 -5.24
N SER A 250 14.04 -7.01 -3.97
CA SER A 250 14.21 -5.89 -3.06
C SER A 250 15.05 -6.30 -1.85
N ALA A 251 15.91 -5.39 -1.37
CA ALA A 251 16.64 -5.59 -0.14
C ALA A 251 16.86 -4.27 0.57
N GLY A 252 16.75 -4.28 1.89
CA GLY A 252 16.86 -3.08 2.69
C GLY A 252 17.45 -3.30 4.07
N PHE A 253 17.97 -2.22 4.61
CA PHE A 253 18.53 -2.12 5.96
C PHE A 253 17.89 -0.96 6.69
N ASP A 254 17.65 -1.13 7.98
CA ASP A 254 17.27 -0.03 8.85
C ASP A 254 17.99 -0.09 10.19
N TYR A 255 18.24 1.07 10.75
CA TYR A 255 18.93 1.21 12.02
C TYR A 255 18.37 2.37 12.84
N THR A 256 18.12 2.13 14.12
CA THR A 256 17.74 3.17 15.07
C THR A 256 18.92 3.49 16.00
N PHE A 257 19.38 4.73 15.96
CA PHE A 257 20.44 5.22 16.83
C PHE A 257 19.95 5.44 18.26
N SER A 258 20.88 5.53 19.21
CA SER A 258 20.55 5.75 20.64
C SER A 258 19.82 7.08 20.92
N ASN A 259 19.95 8.06 20.04
CA ASN A 259 19.23 9.33 20.08
C ASN A 259 17.86 9.28 19.37
N SER A 260 17.35 8.09 19.03
CA SER A 260 16.10 7.85 18.31
C SER A 260 16.09 8.30 16.83
N LEU A 261 17.24 8.69 16.28
CA LEU A 261 17.34 8.87 14.83
C LEU A 261 17.19 7.52 14.15
N TRP A 262 16.21 7.38 13.26
CA TRP A 262 16.01 6.19 12.45
C TRP A 262 16.44 6.47 11.01
N ILE A 263 17.21 5.56 10.44
CA ILE A 263 17.66 5.60 9.04
C ILE A 263 17.28 4.29 8.37
N GLN A 264 16.79 4.39 7.15
CA GLN A 264 16.44 3.26 6.30
C GLN A 264 17.03 3.46 4.90
N VAL A 265 17.48 2.36 4.29
CA VAL A 265 17.85 2.30 2.88
C VAL A 265 17.25 1.03 2.27
N GLU A 266 16.80 1.11 1.03
CA GLU A 266 16.25 -0.03 0.30
C GLU A 266 16.57 0.10 -1.19
N GLY A 267 16.88 -1.01 -1.85
CA GLY A 267 17.08 -1.09 -3.28
C GLY A 267 16.10 -2.05 -3.92
N LEU A 268 15.62 -1.72 -5.11
CA LEU A 268 14.80 -2.57 -5.97
C LEU A 268 15.51 -2.81 -7.29
N TYR A 269 15.52 -4.07 -7.72
CA TYR A 269 15.77 -4.49 -9.10
C TYR A 269 14.46 -5.01 -9.70
N SER A 270 14.09 -4.55 -10.90
CA SER A 270 12.90 -4.98 -11.62
C SER A 270 13.22 -5.26 -13.09
N ALA A 271 13.16 -6.52 -13.49
CA ALA A 271 13.33 -6.88 -14.90
C ALA A 271 12.14 -6.43 -15.76
N PHE A 272 10.95 -6.24 -15.18
CA PHE A 272 9.77 -5.74 -15.87
C PHE A 272 9.90 -4.30 -16.37
N ALA A 273 10.76 -3.49 -15.76
CA ALA A 273 10.93 -2.09 -16.13
C ALA A 273 11.35 -1.89 -17.58
N LYS A 274 11.98 -2.89 -18.20
CA LYS A 274 12.41 -2.85 -19.61
C LYS A 274 11.23 -2.86 -20.60
N ASP A 275 10.07 -3.38 -20.17
CA ASP A 275 8.89 -3.54 -21.00
C ASP A 275 7.80 -2.49 -20.66
N LEU A 276 8.10 -1.58 -19.72
CA LEU A 276 7.19 -0.52 -19.31
C LEU A 276 7.41 0.75 -20.13
N ASP A 277 6.43 1.11 -20.95
CA ASP A 277 6.39 2.36 -21.68
C ASP A 277 5.80 3.48 -20.81
N VAL A 278 6.63 4.21 -20.09
CA VAL A 278 6.22 5.37 -19.28
C VAL A 278 6.76 6.66 -19.90
N TYR A 279 5.85 7.42 -20.50
CA TYR A 279 6.19 8.65 -21.27
C TYR A 279 5.95 9.94 -20.49
N SER A 280 5.32 9.86 -19.31
CA SER A 280 5.02 11.05 -18.52
C SER A 280 4.91 10.73 -17.03
N PHE A 281 5.17 11.75 -16.21
CA PHE A 281 4.97 11.67 -14.79
C PHE A 281 3.51 11.35 -14.40
N LEU A 282 2.53 11.90 -15.12
CA LEU A 282 1.11 11.64 -14.81
C LEU A 282 0.76 10.16 -15.01
N GLN A 283 1.28 9.54 -16.07
CA GLN A 283 1.12 8.11 -16.31
C GLN A 283 1.76 7.28 -15.19
N PHE A 284 2.95 7.66 -14.76
CA PHE A 284 3.65 7.05 -13.62
C PHE A 284 2.83 7.16 -12.32
N TYR A 285 2.29 8.34 -12.01
CA TYR A 285 1.62 8.61 -10.73
C TYR A 285 0.20 8.05 -10.66
N SER A 286 -0.55 8.08 -11.78
CA SER A 286 -1.94 7.64 -11.86
C SER A 286 -2.12 6.18 -12.30
N GLY A 287 -1.04 5.48 -12.67
CA GLY A 287 -1.09 4.09 -13.12
C GLY A 287 -1.63 3.17 -12.02
N ASN A 288 -2.46 2.20 -12.41
CA ASN A 288 -2.86 1.13 -11.51
C ASN A 288 -1.63 0.35 -11.07
N LEU A 289 -1.36 0.36 -9.77
CA LEU A 289 -0.20 -0.30 -9.23
C LEU A 289 -0.45 -1.81 -9.17
N ASP A 290 0.34 -2.53 -9.93
CA ASP A 290 0.45 -3.98 -9.95
C ASP A 290 1.81 -4.38 -9.35
N VAL A 291 1.95 -5.61 -8.89
CA VAL A 291 3.24 -6.10 -8.41
C VAL A 291 4.32 -6.03 -9.49
N LYS A 292 3.96 -6.27 -10.76
CA LYS A 292 4.89 -6.16 -11.91
C LYS A 292 5.31 -4.72 -12.21
N SER A 293 4.54 -3.71 -11.78
CA SER A 293 4.82 -2.28 -11.97
C SER A 293 5.36 -1.56 -10.72
N LEU A 294 5.80 -2.28 -9.69
CA LEU A 294 6.45 -1.70 -8.52
C LEU A 294 7.74 -0.94 -8.86
N GLY A 295 8.49 -1.40 -9.86
CA GLY A 295 9.70 -0.77 -10.36
C GLY A 295 9.49 -0.19 -11.74
N PHE A 296 9.52 1.13 -11.88
CA PHE A 296 9.41 1.83 -13.16
C PHE A 296 10.77 1.95 -13.89
N THR A 297 11.84 1.72 -13.16
CA THR A 297 13.22 1.64 -13.67
C THR A 297 13.82 0.30 -13.29
N GLU A 298 14.81 -0.17 -14.03
CA GLU A 298 15.50 -1.46 -13.74
C GLU A 298 16.08 -1.44 -12.32
N TRP A 299 16.63 -0.30 -11.90
CA TRP A 299 17.10 -0.07 -10.55
C TRP A 299 16.42 1.14 -9.91
N SER A 300 16.03 1.00 -8.67
CA SER A 300 15.52 2.10 -7.83
C SER A 300 16.16 2.04 -6.46
N PHE A 301 16.58 3.18 -5.91
CA PHE A 301 17.24 3.27 -4.61
C PHE A 301 16.49 4.24 -3.71
N PHE A 302 16.05 3.76 -2.56
CA PHE A 302 15.36 4.52 -1.53
C PHE A 302 16.26 4.77 -0.34
N SER A 303 16.13 5.95 0.26
CA SER A 303 16.65 6.26 1.58
C SER A 303 15.67 7.12 2.35
N SER A 304 15.58 6.91 3.65
CA SER A 304 14.81 7.79 4.52
C SER A 304 15.47 7.97 5.87
N VAL A 305 15.15 9.08 6.50
CA VAL A 305 15.53 9.42 7.86
C VAL A 305 14.32 9.96 8.60
N SER A 306 14.13 9.56 9.86
CA SER A 306 13.07 10.05 10.74
C SER A 306 13.66 10.36 12.11
N TYR A 307 13.20 11.47 12.71
CA TYR A 307 13.66 11.93 14.02
C TYR A 307 12.52 12.52 14.85
N PRO A 308 12.27 12.00 16.05
CA PRO A 308 11.32 12.59 16.99
C PRO A 308 11.99 13.77 17.71
N PHE A 309 11.71 15.00 17.25
CA PHE A 309 12.21 16.22 17.90
C PHE A 309 11.69 16.37 19.33
N THR A 310 10.45 15.95 19.53
CA THR A 310 9.81 15.80 20.85
C THR A 310 8.86 14.60 20.77
N PRO A 311 8.29 14.11 21.91
CA PRO A 311 7.28 13.06 21.87
C PRO A 311 6.03 13.36 21.02
N LEU A 312 5.77 14.64 20.74
CA LEU A 312 4.62 15.11 19.97
C LEU A 312 4.99 15.54 18.53
N ILE A 313 6.28 15.68 18.23
CA ILE A 313 6.74 16.22 16.95
C ILE A 313 7.72 15.25 16.32
N ASN A 314 7.37 14.73 15.16
CA ASN A 314 8.23 13.90 14.35
C ASN A 314 8.50 14.56 12.99
N GLY A 315 9.73 14.52 12.52
CA GLY A 315 10.11 14.96 11.19
C GLY A 315 10.74 13.83 10.40
N GLY A 316 10.43 13.75 9.13
CA GLY A 316 10.93 12.77 8.21
C GLY A 316 11.45 13.38 6.91
N PHE A 317 12.36 12.68 6.27
CA PHE A 317 12.78 12.99 4.92
C PHE A 317 13.04 11.68 4.19
N ALA A 318 12.42 11.53 3.01
CA ALA A 318 12.61 10.39 2.14
C ALA A 318 13.14 10.84 0.78
N ALA A 319 13.94 10.01 0.15
CA ALA A 319 14.44 10.22 -1.20
C ALA A 319 14.44 8.89 -1.98
N ILE A 320 14.09 8.96 -3.27
CA ILE A 320 14.29 7.84 -4.20
C ILE A 320 15.12 8.36 -5.37
N PHE A 321 16.04 7.53 -5.84
CA PHE A 321 16.82 7.78 -7.02
C PHE A 321 16.50 6.74 -8.10
N TYR A 322 16.24 7.20 -9.32
CA TYR A 322 15.92 6.42 -10.51
C TYR A 322 17.01 6.62 -11.57
N PRO A 323 18.02 5.74 -11.65
CA PRO A 323 19.17 5.93 -12.55
C PRO A 323 18.76 6.07 -14.02
N ASP A 324 17.84 5.22 -14.50
CA ASP A 324 17.45 5.15 -15.92
C ASP A 324 16.79 6.44 -16.40
N TRP A 325 16.03 7.10 -15.52
CA TRP A 325 15.37 8.36 -15.79
C TRP A 325 16.20 9.58 -15.38
N LYS A 326 17.43 9.39 -14.90
CA LYS A 326 18.22 10.42 -14.19
C LYS A 326 17.33 11.21 -13.23
N GLY A 327 16.41 10.50 -12.59
CA GLY A 327 15.31 11.04 -11.84
C GLY A 327 15.49 10.87 -10.34
N TYR A 328 14.75 11.69 -9.60
CA TYR A 328 14.68 11.59 -8.14
C TYR A 328 13.31 12.01 -7.61
N TYR A 329 13.00 11.48 -6.43
CA TYR A 329 11.92 11.90 -5.56
C TYR A 329 12.52 12.43 -4.26
N LEU A 330 11.93 13.50 -3.71
CA LEU A 330 12.24 14.05 -2.39
C LEU A 330 10.93 14.25 -1.62
N GLY A 331 10.86 13.73 -0.40
CA GLY A 331 9.64 13.72 0.42
C GLY A 331 9.90 14.14 1.87
N PRO A 332 10.05 15.45 2.18
CA PRO A 332 10.02 15.89 3.56
C PRO A 332 8.61 15.78 4.16
N SER A 333 8.56 15.35 5.42
CA SER A 333 7.33 15.22 6.20
C SER A 333 7.49 15.75 7.61
N PHE A 334 6.39 16.22 8.19
CA PHE A 334 6.32 16.71 9.55
C PHE A 334 4.97 16.33 10.15
N ASP A 335 5.01 15.63 11.29
CA ASP A 335 3.83 15.18 12.01
C ASP A 335 3.81 15.80 13.41
N LEU A 336 2.66 16.36 13.78
CA LEU A 336 2.39 16.98 15.07
C LEU A 336 1.17 16.34 15.72
N SER A 337 1.35 15.66 16.84
CA SER A 337 0.24 15.19 17.67
C SER A 337 -0.26 16.35 18.53
N LEU A 338 -1.47 16.81 18.25
CA LEU A 338 -2.13 17.92 18.97
C LEU A 338 -2.65 17.47 20.32
N ASN A 339 -3.15 16.23 20.39
CA ASN A 339 -3.53 15.53 21.61
C ASN A 339 -3.58 14.00 21.34
N SER A 340 -4.13 13.20 22.27
CA SER A 340 -4.20 11.74 22.14
C SER A 340 -4.98 11.23 20.92
N ASN A 341 -5.82 12.07 20.33
CA ASN A 341 -6.78 11.67 19.29
C ASN A 341 -6.69 12.54 18.02
N MET A 342 -5.84 13.58 18.02
CA MET A 342 -5.77 14.53 16.91
C MET A 342 -4.33 14.72 16.44
N ASP A 343 -4.13 14.58 15.15
CA ASP A 343 -2.85 14.72 14.48
C ASP A 343 -2.94 15.73 13.33
N LEU A 344 -1.86 16.47 13.12
CA LEU A 344 -1.66 17.36 11.97
C LEU A 344 -0.40 16.90 11.23
N SER A 345 -0.50 16.63 9.94
CA SER A 345 0.62 16.22 9.09
C SER A 345 0.83 17.21 7.95
N LEU A 346 2.07 17.57 7.70
CA LEU A 346 2.51 18.28 6.50
C LEU A 346 3.44 17.35 5.71
N ILE A 347 3.11 17.09 4.44
CA ILE A 347 3.88 16.23 3.56
C ILE A 347 4.13 16.98 2.26
N LEU A 348 5.38 16.99 1.81
CA LEU A 348 5.74 17.48 0.49
C LEU A 348 6.33 16.33 -0.33
N GLN A 349 6.06 16.34 -1.62
CA GLN A 349 6.61 15.40 -2.59
C GLN A 349 7.11 16.18 -3.80
N HIS A 350 8.36 16.01 -4.14
CA HIS A 350 8.93 16.61 -5.34
C HIS A 350 9.56 15.52 -6.22
N PHE A 351 9.16 15.50 -7.49
CA PHE A 351 9.64 14.58 -8.51
C PHE A 351 10.35 15.35 -9.61
N SER A 352 11.48 14.84 -10.05
CA SER A 352 12.18 15.32 -11.24
C SER A 352 12.72 14.13 -12.00
N ALA A 353 12.34 13.96 -13.25
CA ALA A 353 12.82 12.85 -14.09
C ALA A 353 12.83 13.22 -15.58
N GLU A 354 13.66 12.55 -16.35
CA GLU A 354 13.70 12.62 -17.81
C GLU A 354 12.82 11.49 -18.38
N PHE A 355 11.85 11.83 -19.23
CA PHE A 355 10.99 10.89 -19.92
C PHE A 355 11.24 10.95 -21.43
N ASP A 356 11.19 9.78 -22.09
CA ASP A 356 11.17 9.66 -23.53
C ASP A 356 9.81 10.07 -24.06
N ASN A 357 9.77 11.08 -24.90
CA ASN A 357 8.54 11.46 -25.60
C ASN A 357 8.28 10.48 -26.76
N PRO A 358 7.02 10.31 -27.21
CA PRO A 358 6.69 9.46 -28.35
C PRO A 358 7.41 9.85 -29.67
N ASN A 359 7.94 11.06 -29.76
CA ASN A 359 8.74 11.55 -30.89
C ASN A 359 10.24 11.27 -30.75
N GLY A 360 10.67 10.54 -29.72
CA GLY A 360 12.07 10.21 -29.43
C GLY A 360 12.90 11.33 -28.81
N SER A 361 12.29 12.45 -28.37
CA SER A 361 12.97 13.49 -27.63
C SER A 361 12.87 13.27 -26.12
N LEU A 362 13.94 13.56 -25.37
CA LEU A 362 13.92 13.57 -23.91
C LEU A 362 13.33 14.88 -23.38
N SER A 363 12.44 14.81 -22.41
CA SER A 363 11.99 15.97 -21.67
C SER A 363 12.10 15.74 -20.17
N ARG A 364 12.64 16.75 -19.44
CA ARG A 364 12.64 16.73 -17.98
C ARG A 364 11.34 17.30 -17.45
N GLN A 365 10.63 16.53 -16.65
CA GLN A 365 9.43 16.96 -15.96
C GLN A 365 9.72 17.16 -14.47
N ASN A 366 9.18 18.25 -13.91
CA ASN A 366 9.27 18.58 -12.48
C ASN A 366 7.86 18.77 -11.93
N ASN A 367 7.53 18.01 -10.88
CA ASN A 367 6.22 18.04 -10.28
C ASN A 367 6.35 18.13 -8.76
N THR A 368 5.55 18.98 -8.13
CA THR A 368 5.60 19.20 -6.69
C THR A 368 4.19 19.10 -6.10
N PHE A 369 4.04 18.33 -5.05
CA PHE A 369 2.79 18.11 -4.33
C PHE A 369 2.96 18.51 -2.88
N GLY A 370 1.94 19.12 -2.33
CA GLY A 370 1.88 19.49 -0.92
C GLY A 370 0.57 19.01 -0.32
N PHE A 371 0.65 18.41 0.86
CA PHE A 371 -0.51 17.88 1.58
C PHE A 371 -0.48 18.38 3.01
N LEU A 372 -1.58 18.98 3.45
CA LEU A 372 -1.83 19.33 4.84
C LEU A 372 -3.03 18.50 5.31
N ARG A 373 -2.80 17.58 6.25
CA ARG A 373 -3.82 16.66 6.75
C ARG A 373 -4.05 16.87 8.24
N PHE A 374 -5.30 17.11 8.60
CA PHE A 374 -5.81 17.01 9.96
C PHE A 374 -6.56 15.71 10.14
N LYS A 375 -6.31 14.95 11.20
CA LYS A 375 -6.96 13.68 11.51
C LYS A 375 -7.44 13.65 12.94
N TRP A 376 -8.67 13.22 13.14
CA TRP A 376 -9.28 12.98 14.46
C TRP A 376 -9.76 11.53 14.56
N ASN A 377 -9.23 10.80 15.54
CA ASN A 377 -9.57 9.39 15.82
C ASN A 377 -10.59 9.30 16.96
N PHE A 378 -11.54 8.36 16.89
CA PHE A 378 -12.57 8.13 17.89
C PHE A 378 -12.84 6.65 18.14
#